data_f25474ca828ac8ba02b1f33edbf5985a
#
_entry.id   f25474ca828ac8ba02b1f33edbf5985a
#
_cell.length_a   1.000
_cell.length_b   1.000
_cell.length_c   1.000
_cell.angle_alpha   90.00
_cell.angle_beta   90.00
_cell.angle_gamma   90.00
#
_symmetry.space_group_name_H-M   'P 1'
#
loop_
_entity.id
_entity.type
_entity.pdbx_description
1 polymer ?
#
loop_
_entity_poly.entity_id
_entity_poly.type
_entity_poly.pdbx_seq_one_letter_code
_entity_poly.pdbx_strand_id
1 'polypeptide(L)'
;MEYPFWVNDFDRIKNYRDSYPLSSEIFEQPQSFWYGDNPKKPKKHMEKSIRRLLNRALPQLPILVMYNIPNRDVGQYSKGGAATKERYLDYVERFTKGIGKDSPIVIYEPDALPHSTHLSEQEKEWRLQLMKESLQMLTDSCNGRFYIDVGHSNWLEPKVVAELLDKISNPKVKGFSVNSCNYRTTKECI
;
A
#
# COMPACT_ATOMS: atom_id res chain seq x y z
N MET A 1 -16.73 11.30 -14.65
CA MET A 1 -15.47 11.27 -15.41
C MET A 1 -14.49 10.37 -14.69
N GLU A 2 -14.09 9.32 -15.34
CA GLU A 2 -13.04 8.42 -14.83
C GLU A 2 -11.69 9.07 -15.13
N TYR A 3 -10.97 9.49 -14.11
CA TYR A 3 -9.62 10.05 -14.31
C TYR A 3 -8.67 8.92 -14.67
N PRO A 4 -7.85 9.04 -15.72
CA PRO A 4 -6.84 8.05 -16.06
C PRO A 4 -5.82 7.95 -14.92
N PHE A 5 -5.25 6.75 -14.74
CA PHE A 5 -4.16 6.55 -13.79
C PHE A 5 -2.94 7.37 -14.20
N TRP A 6 -2.25 7.90 -13.21
CA TRP A 6 -1.05 8.68 -13.45
C TRP A 6 0.13 7.80 -13.86
N VAL A 7 0.72 8.13 -14.99
CA VAL A 7 1.99 7.55 -15.45
C VAL A 7 3.13 8.40 -14.90
N ASN A 8 4.11 7.75 -14.27
CA ASN A 8 5.23 8.43 -13.64
C ASN A 8 6.08 9.19 -14.67
N ASP A 9 6.16 10.51 -14.52
CA ASP A 9 6.88 11.43 -15.38
C ASP A 9 8.09 12.10 -14.71
N PHE A 10 8.56 11.58 -13.57
CA PHE A 10 9.76 12.10 -12.92
C PHE A 10 11.00 11.95 -13.81
N ASP A 11 11.92 12.91 -13.75
CA ASP A 11 13.09 13.00 -14.62
C ASP A 11 13.92 11.71 -14.68
N ARG A 12 14.03 10.99 -13.56
CA ARG A 12 14.71 9.69 -13.52
C ARG A 12 14.07 8.67 -14.46
N ILE A 13 12.74 8.64 -14.56
CA ILE A 13 12.02 7.73 -15.45
C ILE A 13 12.19 8.15 -16.89
N LYS A 14 12.15 9.45 -17.19
CA LYS A 14 12.42 9.97 -18.52
C LYS A 14 13.81 9.57 -19.02
N ASN A 15 14.85 9.74 -18.19
CA ASN A 15 16.21 9.34 -18.53
C ASN A 15 16.33 7.84 -18.83
N TYR A 16 15.62 6.97 -18.07
CA TYR A 16 15.60 5.54 -18.36
C TYR A 16 14.87 5.23 -19.69
N ARG A 17 13.76 5.89 -19.95
CA ARG A 17 13.01 5.73 -21.22
C ARG A 17 13.89 6.08 -22.41
N ASP A 18 14.58 7.20 -22.36
CA ASP A 18 15.46 7.68 -23.42
C ASP A 18 16.66 6.74 -23.64
N SER A 19 17.17 6.14 -22.55
CA SER A 19 18.31 5.21 -22.60
C SER A 19 17.92 3.79 -23.06
N TYR A 20 16.66 3.39 -22.89
CA TYR A 20 16.17 2.03 -23.17
C TYR A 20 14.85 2.06 -23.95
N PRO A 21 14.87 2.41 -25.26
CA PRO A 21 13.64 2.56 -26.06
C PRO A 21 12.74 1.32 -26.09
N LEU A 22 13.32 0.11 -26.04
CA LEU A 22 12.57 -1.16 -26.03
C LEU A 22 11.74 -1.38 -24.76
N SER A 23 12.00 -0.62 -23.69
CA SER A 23 11.24 -0.69 -22.45
C SER A 23 10.19 0.42 -22.31
N SER A 24 9.94 1.20 -23.37
CA SER A 24 8.96 2.29 -23.39
C SER A 24 7.58 1.83 -22.93
N GLU A 25 7.13 0.67 -23.40
CA GLU A 25 5.84 0.09 -23.02
C GLU A 25 5.67 -0.07 -21.51
N ILE A 26 6.75 -0.38 -20.76
CA ILE A 26 6.74 -0.50 -19.30
C ILE A 26 6.64 0.88 -18.67
N PHE A 27 7.40 1.86 -19.16
CA PHE A 27 7.45 3.21 -18.60
C PHE A 27 6.22 4.05 -18.92
N GLU A 28 5.42 3.64 -19.90
CA GLU A 28 4.15 4.27 -20.26
C GLU A 28 2.96 3.73 -19.45
N GLN A 29 3.18 2.70 -18.63
CA GLN A 29 2.13 2.16 -17.76
C GLN A 29 2.10 2.90 -16.42
N PRO A 30 0.92 3.02 -15.80
CA PRO A 30 0.78 3.52 -14.43
C PRO A 30 1.55 2.63 -13.46
N GLN A 31 2.30 3.25 -12.55
CA GLN A 31 3.09 2.55 -11.54
C GLN A 31 2.68 3.03 -10.15
N SER A 32 2.74 2.12 -9.18
CA SER A 32 2.51 2.45 -7.79
C SER A 32 3.77 3.00 -7.10
N PHE A 33 3.56 3.89 -6.12
CA PHE A 33 4.63 4.49 -5.32
C PHE A 33 4.61 3.92 -3.92
N TRP A 34 5.68 3.23 -3.55
CA TRP A 34 5.83 2.52 -2.30
C TRP A 34 6.39 3.42 -1.20
N TYR A 35 5.70 3.46 -0.08
CA TYR A 35 6.07 4.21 1.10
C TYR A 35 6.29 3.27 2.29
N GLY A 36 7.54 3.11 2.68
CA GLY A 36 7.95 2.53 3.97
C GLY A 36 8.55 3.62 4.85
N ASP A 37 8.72 3.35 6.14
CA ASP A 37 9.46 4.27 7.00
C ASP A 37 10.97 4.16 6.72
N ASN A 38 11.62 5.31 6.65
CA ASN A 38 13.07 5.39 6.55
C ASN A 38 13.60 6.17 7.74
N PRO A 39 14.17 5.49 8.75
CA PRO A 39 14.65 6.13 9.97
C PRO A 39 15.80 7.11 9.74
N LYS A 40 16.47 7.04 8.58
CA LYS A 40 17.55 7.98 8.18
C LYS A 40 17.02 9.28 7.58
N LYS A 41 15.71 9.39 7.33
CA LYS A 41 15.09 10.58 6.77
C LYS A 41 14.32 11.36 7.84
N PRO A 42 14.25 12.69 7.76
CA PRO A 42 13.41 13.48 8.65
C PRO A 42 11.95 13.02 8.60
N LYS A 43 11.25 13.05 9.74
CA LYS A 43 9.84 12.63 9.83
C LYS A 43 8.93 13.27 8.77
N LYS A 44 9.08 14.57 8.52
CA LYS A 44 8.33 15.32 7.49
C LYS A 44 8.70 14.97 6.04
N HIS A 45 9.69 14.12 5.81
CA HIS A 45 10.11 13.78 4.45
C HIS A 45 9.02 13.04 3.67
N MET A 46 8.35 12.08 4.31
CA MET A 46 7.29 11.29 3.69
C MET A 46 6.07 12.16 3.36
N GLU A 47 5.61 12.99 4.30
CA GLU A 47 4.50 13.95 4.07
C GLU A 47 4.77 14.83 2.84
N LYS A 48 5.96 15.43 2.77
CA LYS A 48 6.37 16.28 1.64
C LYS A 48 6.47 15.50 0.33
N SER A 49 6.97 14.26 0.40
CA SER A 49 7.08 13.38 -0.78
C SER A 49 5.71 13.04 -1.35
N ILE A 50 4.78 12.61 -0.49
CA ILE A 50 3.41 12.31 -0.90
C ILE A 50 2.74 13.56 -1.47
N ARG A 51 2.82 14.69 -0.78
CA ARG A 51 2.23 15.95 -1.25
C ARG A 51 2.77 16.38 -2.63
N ARG A 52 4.09 16.29 -2.81
CA ARG A 52 4.72 16.61 -4.10
C ARG A 52 4.22 15.69 -5.22
N LEU A 53 4.09 14.39 -4.93
CA LEU A 53 3.61 13.40 -5.89
C LEU A 53 2.16 13.69 -6.26
N LEU A 54 1.28 13.91 -5.28
CA LEU A 54 -0.14 14.18 -5.52
C LEU A 54 -0.34 15.46 -6.34
N ASN A 55 0.38 16.53 -6.02
CA ASN A 55 0.31 17.78 -6.80
C ASN A 55 0.76 17.59 -8.26
N ARG A 56 1.77 16.74 -8.49
CA ARG A 56 2.27 16.47 -9.84
C ARG A 56 1.34 15.57 -10.64
N ALA A 57 0.66 14.64 -9.99
CA ALA A 57 -0.22 13.69 -10.65
C ALA A 57 -1.51 14.33 -11.16
N LEU A 58 -1.95 15.44 -10.59
CA LEU A 58 -3.21 16.08 -10.96
C LEU A 58 -3.28 16.43 -12.46
N PRO A 59 -4.41 16.22 -13.14
CA PRO A 59 -5.69 15.68 -12.61
C PRO A 59 -5.78 14.15 -12.61
N GLN A 60 -4.72 13.43 -12.94
CA GLN A 60 -4.68 11.97 -12.99
C GLN A 60 -4.67 11.34 -11.61
N LEU A 61 -4.96 10.04 -11.53
CA LEU A 61 -5.11 9.29 -10.29
C LEU A 61 -3.84 8.49 -9.96
N PRO A 62 -3.05 8.88 -8.96
CA PRO A 62 -1.88 8.14 -8.52
C PRO A 62 -2.25 6.96 -7.63
N ILE A 63 -1.40 5.91 -7.65
CA ILE A 63 -1.50 4.73 -6.80
C ILE A 63 -0.36 4.78 -5.79
N LEU A 64 -0.68 4.81 -4.52
CA LEU A 64 0.27 4.74 -3.41
C LEU A 64 0.20 3.36 -2.77
N VAL A 65 1.32 2.88 -2.25
CA VAL A 65 1.39 1.63 -1.48
C VAL A 65 1.96 1.95 -0.10
N MET A 66 1.23 1.58 0.95
CA MET A 66 1.72 1.56 2.33
C MET A 66 2.39 0.22 2.59
N TYR A 67 3.64 0.23 3.05
CA TYR A 67 4.37 -1.00 3.32
C TYR A 67 5.31 -0.87 4.51
N ASN A 68 4.76 -0.86 5.72
CA ASN A 68 5.53 -0.61 6.94
C ASN A 68 5.01 -1.32 8.19
N ILE A 69 4.08 -2.26 8.06
CA ILE A 69 3.56 -3.00 9.21
C ILE A 69 4.70 -3.69 9.99
N PRO A 70 4.68 -3.72 11.33
CA PRO A 70 5.68 -4.42 12.11
C PRO A 70 5.81 -5.89 11.72
N ASN A 71 7.05 -6.40 11.68
CA ASN A 71 7.35 -7.76 11.25
C ASN A 71 6.74 -8.10 9.87
N ARG A 72 6.82 -7.15 8.92
CA ARG A 72 6.38 -7.40 7.54
C ARG A 72 7.21 -8.53 6.93
N ASP A 73 6.62 -9.22 5.96
CA ASP A 73 7.23 -10.34 5.24
C ASP A 73 7.65 -11.53 6.13
N VAL A 74 7.22 -11.52 7.40
CA VAL A 74 7.45 -12.58 8.40
C VAL A 74 8.91 -13.09 8.39
N GLY A 75 9.86 -12.17 8.29
CA GLY A 75 11.28 -12.47 8.33
C GLY A 75 11.94 -12.90 7.00
N GLN A 76 11.21 -12.87 5.87
CA GLN A 76 11.72 -13.20 4.55
C GLN A 76 12.55 -12.05 3.91
N TYR A 77 12.64 -11.99 2.56
CA TYR A 77 13.51 -11.06 1.83
C TYR A 77 13.24 -9.59 2.11
N SER A 78 11.97 -9.19 2.23
CA SER A 78 11.54 -7.83 2.52
C SER A 78 11.27 -7.58 4.00
N LYS A 79 11.87 -8.39 4.88
CA LYS A 79 11.72 -8.26 6.34
C LYS A 79 11.96 -6.83 6.84
N GLY A 80 11.22 -6.41 7.86
CA GLY A 80 11.33 -5.07 8.43
C GLY A 80 9.99 -4.53 8.90
N GLY A 81 9.69 -3.33 8.49
CA GLY A 81 8.55 -2.57 8.99
C GLY A 81 8.90 -1.72 10.21
N ALA A 82 7.91 -1.09 10.82
CA ALA A 82 8.08 -0.33 12.03
C ALA A 82 8.51 -1.23 13.19
N ALA A 83 9.41 -0.73 14.04
CA ALA A 83 9.94 -1.52 15.16
C ALA A 83 8.93 -1.74 16.28
N THR A 84 7.92 -0.85 16.41
CA THR A 84 6.87 -0.94 17.43
C THR A 84 5.52 -0.47 16.86
N LYS A 85 4.43 -0.77 17.58
CA LYS A 85 3.09 -0.26 17.29
C LYS A 85 3.06 1.27 17.20
N GLU A 86 3.68 1.95 18.16
CA GLU A 86 3.67 3.41 18.25
C GLU A 86 4.38 4.04 17.04
N ARG A 87 5.50 3.45 16.62
CA ARG A 87 6.21 3.88 15.39
C ARG A 87 5.38 3.64 14.14
N TYR A 88 4.63 2.55 14.11
CA TYR A 88 3.73 2.27 12.99
C TYR A 88 2.59 3.28 12.93
N LEU A 89 1.95 3.58 14.05
CA LEU A 89 0.87 4.58 14.09
C LEU A 89 1.38 6.00 13.79
N ASP A 90 2.58 6.38 14.25
CA ASP A 90 3.23 7.63 13.82
C ASP A 90 3.49 7.66 12.29
N TYR A 91 3.87 6.54 11.70
CA TYR A 91 4.00 6.41 10.24
C TYR A 91 2.64 6.60 9.56
N VAL A 92 1.58 5.95 10.05
CA VAL A 92 0.21 6.08 9.53
C VAL A 92 -0.25 7.54 9.59
N GLU A 93 -0.05 8.23 10.72
CA GLU A 93 -0.39 9.65 10.87
C GLU A 93 0.34 10.53 9.84
N ARG A 94 1.63 10.31 9.64
CA ARG A 94 2.40 11.05 8.62
C ARG A 94 1.92 10.78 7.19
N PHE A 95 1.51 9.55 6.91
CA PHE A 95 0.96 9.17 5.62
C PHE A 95 -0.37 9.90 5.35
N THR A 96 -1.29 9.93 6.35
CA THR A 96 -2.55 10.68 6.24
C THR A 96 -2.34 12.18 6.04
N LYS A 97 -1.37 12.79 6.76
CA LYS A 97 -1.00 14.20 6.57
C LYS A 97 -0.48 14.49 5.16
N GLY A 98 0.25 13.53 4.59
CA GLY A 98 0.70 13.61 3.20
C GLY A 98 -0.46 13.61 2.20
N ILE A 99 -1.47 12.77 2.39
CA ILE A 99 -2.67 12.70 1.55
C ILE A 99 -3.57 13.93 1.77
N GLY A 100 -3.93 14.23 3.02
CA GLY A 100 -4.82 15.33 3.35
C GLY A 100 -6.19 15.20 2.69
N LYS A 101 -6.57 16.18 1.86
CA LYS A 101 -7.87 16.23 1.18
C LYS A 101 -7.91 15.53 -0.19
N ASP A 102 -6.75 15.13 -0.71
CA ASP A 102 -6.68 14.43 -1.99
C ASP A 102 -7.20 13.00 -1.86
N SER A 103 -7.55 12.37 -2.99
CA SER A 103 -8.19 11.05 -3.01
C SER A 103 -7.43 10.04 -3.91
N PRO A 104 -6.13 9.77 -3.62
CA PRO A 104 -5.38 8.75 -4.36
C PRO A 104 -5.93 7.35 -4.08
N ILE A 105 -5.61 6.39 -4.95
CA ILE A 105 -5.72 4.97 -4.59
C ILE A 105 -4.59 4.62 -3.62
N VAL A 106 -4.91 3.87 -2.58
CA VAL A 106 -3.95 3.39 -1.60
C VAL A 106 -4.09 1.88 -1.43
N ILE A 107 -3.06 1.15 -1.81
CA ILE A 107 -2.92 -0.28 -1.49
C ILE A 107 -2.35 -0.36 -0.07
N TYR A 108 -3.10 -0.99 0.81
CA TYR A 108 -2.78 -1.06 2.22
C TYR A 108 -2.06 -2.36 2.55
N GLU A 109 -0.81 -2.24 2.98
CA GLU A 109 0.07 -3.25 3.54
C GLU A 109 0.10 -4.56 2.76
N PRO A 110 0.70 -4.57 1.54
CA PRO A 110 0.86 -5.77 0.75
C PRO A 110 1.33 -6.98 1.56
N ASP A 111 0.72 -8.14 1.30
CA ASP A 111 1.00 -9.43 1.93
C ASP A 111 0.70 -9.54 3.44
N ALA A 112 0.42 -8.42 4.14
CA ALA A 112 0.29 -8.40 5.59
C ALA A 112 -0.86 -9.25 6.12
N LEU A 113 -2.00 -9.25 5.43
CA LEU A 113 -3.18 -10.02 5.80
C LEU A 113 -2.95 -11.53 5.58
N PRO A 114 -2.51 -12.01 4.40
CA PRO A 114 -2.17 -13.41 4.19
C PRO A 114 -1.09 -13.91 5.14
N HIS A 115 -0.03 -13.16 5.34
CA HIS A 115 1.04 -13.53 6.28
C HIS A 115 0.58 -13.71 7.73
N SER A 116 -0.56 -13.14 8.11
CA SER A 116 -1.11 -13.33 9.46
C SER A 116 -1.38 -14.81 9.78
N THR A 117 -1.62 -15.65 8.76
CA THR A 117 -1.87 -17.08 8.94
C THR A 117 -0.63 -17.90 9.30
N HIS A 118 0.56 -17.32 9.11
CA HIS A 118 1.85 -17.95 9.45
C HIS A 118 2.37 -17.54 10.83
N LEU A 119 1.63 -16.71 11.55
CA LEU A 119 1.94 -16.25 12.90
C LEU A 119 1.30 -17.15 13.96
N SER A 120 1.82 -17.11 15.19
CA SER A 120 1.10 -17.67 16.33
C SER A 120 -0.26 -16.97 16.49
N GLU A 121 -1.24 -17.64 17.12
CA GLU A 121 -2.58 -17.04 17.30
C GLU A 121 -2.54 -15.70 18.04
N GLN A 122 -1.64 -15.54 19.02
CA GLN A 122 -1.46 -14.28 19.72
C GLN A 122 -0.90 -13.16 18.82
N GLU A 123 0.11 -13.46 18.00
CA GLU A 123 0.70 -12.52 17.06
C GLU A 123 -0.27 -12.16 15.93
N LYS A 124 -1.04 -13.14 15.46
CA LYS A 124 -2.10 -12.95 14.45
C LYS A 124 -3.17 -11.99 14.98
N GLU A 125 -3.69 -12.25 16.17
CA GLU A 125 -4.70 -11.39 16.78
C GLU A 125 -4.17 -9.96 16.96
N TRP A 126 -2.96 -9.81 17.46
CA TRP A 126 -2.29 -8.52 17.60
C TRP A 126 -2.16 -7.81 16.25
N ARG A 127 -1.75 -8.51 15.18
CA ARG A 127 -1.62 -7.96 13.83
C ARG A 127 -2.96 -7.49 13.27
N LEU A 128 -3.99 -8.34 13.37
CA LEU A 128 -5.33 -7.99 12.89
C LEU A 128 -5.90 -6.78 13.64
N GLN A 129 -5.70 -6.72 14.96
CA GLN A 129 -6.11 -5.57 15.75
C GLN A 129 -5.36 -4.30 15.34
N LEU A 130 -4.05 -4.38 15.08
CA LEU A 130 -3.26 -3.25 14.59
C LEU A 130 -3.71 -2.78 13.20
N MET A 131 -4.02 -3.72 12.29
CA MET A 131 -4.56 -3.41 10.97
C MET A 131 -5.91 -2.71 11.09
N LYS A 132 -6.81 -3.20 11.92
CA LYS A 132 -8.12 -2.57 12.17
C LYS A 132 -7.98 -1.14 12.70
N GLU A 133 -7.13 -0.93 13.70
CA GLU A 133 -6.87 0.37 14.31
C GLU A 133 -6.28 1.37 13.30
N SER A 134 -5.30 0.94 12.54
CA SER A 134 -4.66 1.80 11.54
C SER A 134 -5.56 2.11 10.34
N LEU A 135 -6.39 1.17 9.89
CA LEU A 135 -7.41 1.42 8.87
C LEU A 135 -8.46 2.44 9.34
N GLN A 136 -8.89 2.34 10.60
CA GLN A 136 -9.79 3.34 11.18
C GLN A 136 -9.14 4.73 11.18
N MET A 137 -7.89 4.82 11.64
CA MET A 137 -7.13 6.06 11.65
C MET A 137 -6.96 6.67 10.25
N LEU A 138 -6.62 5.84 9.24
CA LEU A 138 -6.49 6.25 7.84
C LEU A 138 -7.79 6.82 7.30
N THR A 139 -8.89 6.10 7.45
CA THR A 139 -10.20 6.46 6.88
C THR A 139 -10.87 7.62 7.59
N ASP A 140 -10.48 7.94 8.84
CA ASP A 140 -10.98 9.09 9.58
C ASP A 140 -10.16 10.36 9.33
N SER A 141 -8.88 10.21 8.94
CA SER A 141 -7.94 11.34 8.88
C SER A 141 -7.68 11.88 7.48
N CYS A 142 -8.02 11.15 6.42
CA CYS A 142 -7.83 11.61 5.04
C CYS A 142 -8.81 10.97 4.05
N ASN A 143 -8.81 11.45 2.81
CA ASN A 143 -9.74 11.02 1.76
C ASN A 143 -9.19 9.95 0.81
N GLY A 144 -8.10 9.25 1.18
CA GLY A 144 -7.57 8.15 0.39
C GLY A 144 -8.60 7.06 0.10
N ARG A 145 -8.50 6.44 -1.07
CA ARG A 145 -9.32 5.28 -1.45
C ARG A 145 -8.56 4.01 -1.10
N PHE A 146 -8.81 3.46 0.09
CA PHE A 146 -8.06 2.33 0.64
C PHE A 146 -8.57 0.99 0.12
N TYR A 147 -7.63 0.15 -0.32
CA TYR A 147 -7.82 -1.24 -0.72
C TYR A 147 -6.87 -2.11 0.09
N ILE A 148 -7.39 -3.10 0.80
CA ILE A 148 -6.60 -4.02 1.61
C ILE A 148 -5.96 -5.06 0.69
N ASP A 149 -4.65 -5.25 0.77
CA ASP A 149 -4.01 -6.31 0.00
C ASP A 149 -4.29 -7.68 0.61
N VAL A 150 -4.69 -8.62 -0.25
CA VAL A 150 -5.04 -9.99 0.12
C VAL A 150 -4.11 -11.05 -0.49
N GLY A 151 -2.95 -10.61 -1.03
CA GLY A 151 -1.97 -11.50 -1.66
C GLY A 151 -2.36 -11.91 -3.07
N HIS A 152 -2.38 -13.20 -3.35
CA HIS A 152 -2.65 -13.74 -4.69
C HIS A 152 -3.50 -15.02 -4.64
N SER A 153 -4.05 -15.42 -5.78
CA SER A 153 -4.98 -16.54 -5.96
C SER A 153 -4.53 -17.91 -5.43
N ASN A 154 -3.24 -18.12 -5.28
CA ASN A 154 -2.67 -19.38 -4.81
C ASN A 154 -2.05 -19.28 -3.41
N TRP A 155 -2.48 -18.33 -2.59
CA TRP A 155 -1.96 -18.15 -1.23
C TRP A 155 -2.93 -18.66 -0.18
N LEU A 156 -4.13 -18.11 -0.17
CA LEU A 156 -5.20 -18.51 0.76
C LEU A 156 -6.48 -18.81 -0.02
N GLU A 157 -7.26 -19.72 0.51
CA GLU A 157 -8.61 -19.98 0.00
C GLU A 157 -9.49 -18.71 0.16
N PRO A 158 -10.35 -18.38 -0.81
CA PRO A 158 -11.20 -17.18 -0.78
C PRO A 158 -12.03 -17.04 0.50
N LYS A 159 -12.50 -18.16 1.05
CA LYS A 159 -13.26 -18.18 2.32
C LYS A 159 -12.41 -17.68 3.50
N VAL A 160 -11.15 -18.12 3.58
CA VAL A 160 -10.21 -17.67 4.63
C VAL A 160 -9.92 -16.19 4.49
N VAL A 161 -9.73 -15.70 3.25
CA VAL A 161 -9.55 -14.29 2.97
C VAL A 161 -10.75 -13.48 3.44
N ALA A 162 -11.97 -13.91 3.14
CA ALA A 162 -13.20 -13.24 3.58
C ALA A 162 -13.30 -13.18 5.12
N GLU A 163 -13.03 -14.27 5.81
CA GLU A 163 -13.03 -14.33 7.28
C GLU A 163 -11.99 -13.39 7.91
N LEU A 164 -10.82 -13.23 7.29
CA LEU A 164 -9.79 -12.29 7.74
C LEU A 164 -10.19 -10.84 7.48
N LEU A 165 -10.76 -10.55 6.30
CA LEU A 165 -11.27 -9.22 5.96
C LEU A 165 -12.38 -8.78 6.93
N ASP A 166 -13.30 -9.67 7.30
CA ASP A 166 -14.37 -9.37 8.26
C ASP A 166 -13.83 -8.95 9.62
N LYS A 167 -12.72 -9.55 10.09
CA LYS A 167 -12.08 -9.19 11.36
C LYS A 167 -11.52 -7.78 11.40
N ILE A 168 -11.09 -7.27 10.25
CA ILE A 168 -10.51 -5.92 10.12
C ILE A 168 -11.43 -4.96 9.35
N SER A 169 -12.68 -5.35 9.11
CA SER A 169 -13.63 -4.59 8.30
C SER A 169 -13.78 -3.14 8.75
N ASN A 170 -13.88 -2.25 7.78
CA ASN A 170 -14.16 -0.84 7.96
C ASN A 170 -15.02 -0.37 6.77
N PRO A 171 -16.23 0.19 7.01
CA PRO A 171 -17.17 0.53 5.94
C PRO A 171 -16.67 1.62 4.99
N LYS A 172 -15.62 2.35 5.35
CA LYS A 172 -15.01 3.38 4.50
C LYS A 172 -13.93 2.82 3.56
N VAL A 173 -13.46 1.60 3.78
CA VAL A 173 -12.55 0.89 2.87
C VAL A 173 -13.30 0.57 1.57
N LYS A 174 -12.65 0.74 0.42
CA LYS A 174 -13.30 0.62 -0.90
C LYS A 174 -13.33 -0.81 -1.44
N GLY A 175 -12.51 -1.70 -0.88
CA GLY A 175 -12.42 -3.08 -1.29
C GLY A 175 -11.06 -3.69 -0.94
N PHE A 176 -10.64 -4.65 -1.74
CA PHE A 176 -9.34 -5.30 -1.60
C PHE A 176 -8.56 -5.27 -2.92
N SER A 177 -7.25 -5.46 -2.85
CA SER A 177 -6.36 -5.65 -3.99
C SER A 177 -5.80 -7.06 -4.01
N VAL A 178 -5.63 -7.60 -5.21
CA VAL A 178 -5.06 -8.93 -5.44
C VAL A 178 -3.86 -8.81 -6.35
N ASN A 179 -2.83 -9.60 -6.10
CA ASN A 179 -1.64 -9.69 -6.95
C ASN A 179 -0.86 -8.38 -7.08
N SER A 180 -0.91 -7.52 -6.05
CA SER A 180 -0.29 -6.19 -6.08
C SER A 180 1.24 -6.22 -6.17
N CYS A 181 1.87 -7.26 -5.62
CA CYS A 181 3.32 -7.48 -5.60
C CYS A 181 3.72 -8.92 -5.95
N ASN A 182 2.81 -9.68 -6.54
CA ASN A 182 3.00 -11.08 -6.89
C ASN A 182 2.95 -11.28 -8.41
N TYR A 183 3.16 -12.52 -8.89
CA TYR A 183 3.36 -12.83 -10.31
C TYR A 183 2.35 -13.87 -10.83
N ARG A 184 1.09 -13.77 -10.39
CA ARG A 184 0.01 -14.58 -10.93
C ARG A 184 -0.63 -13.89 -12.14
N THR A 185 -1.24 -14.67 -13.03
CA THR A 185 -2.02 -14.09 -14.12
C THR A 185 -3.32 -13.48 -13.60
N THR A 186 -3.82 -12.46 -14.28
CA THR A 186 -5.12 -11.87 -13.94
C THR A 186 -6.23 -12.89 -13.93
N LYS A 187 -6.20 -13.84 -14.88
CA LYS A 187 -7.19 -14.92 -15.00
C LYS A 187 -7.23 -15.84 -13.76
N GLU A 188 -6.10 -16.06 -13.11
CA GLU A 188 -6.05 -16.86 -11.87
C GLU A 188 -6.59 -16.10 -10.66
N CYS A 189 -6.63 -14.78 -10.73
CA CYS A 189 -7.01 -13.91 -9.60
C CYS A 189 -8.48 -13.43 -9.67
N ILE A 190 -9.19 -13.73 -10.75
CA ILE A 190 -10.61 -13.43 -10.97
C ILE A 190 -11.45 -14.68 -10.75
#